data_d54addf8c4181ab3d58bd83e6e3c81de
#
_entry.id   d54addf8c4181ab3d58bd83e6e3c81de
#
_cell.length_a   1.000
_cell.length_b   1.000
_cell.length_c   1.000
_cell.angle_alpha   90.00
_cell.angle_beta   90.00
_cell.angle_gamma   90.00
#
_symmetry.space_group_name_H-M   'P 1'
#
loop_
_entity.id
_entity.type
_entity.pdbx_description
1 polymer ?
#
loop_
_entity_poly.entity_id
_entity_poly.type
_entity_poly.pdbx_seq_one_letter_code
_entity_poly.pdbx_strand_id
1 'polypeptide(L)'
;MEYCEGGDLCSYLERRNNRLLSENMVWRIFIQICMGVYYLHSKNIMHRDLKTLNIFLAKDNEIRIGDMGVAKVLSAKNAFASAKVGTPYYLSPEVCEEKPYNFKSDVWSLGCVLYELCALQHPFKAEN
;
A
#
# COMPACT_ATOMS: atom_id res chain seq x y z
N MET A 1 -3.65 4.28 19.80
CA MET A 1 -2.99 4.11 18.50
C MET A 1 -1.49 4.12 18.76
N GLU A 2 -0.78 3.09 18.34
CA GLU A 2 0.68 3.02 18.53
C GLU A 2 1.35 4.11 17.71
N TYR A 3 2.25 4.88 18.34
CA TYR A 3 3.00 5.92 17.65
C TYR A 3 4.17 5.30 16.89
N CYS A 4 4.21 5.46 15.57
CA CYS A 4 5.29 4.98 14.72
C CYS A 4 6.31 6.10 14.51
N GLU A 5 7.44 6.04 15.24
CA GLU A 5 8.48 7.09 15.24
C GLU A 5 9.08 7.34 13.84
N GLY A 6 9.11 6.33 12.98
CA GLY A 6 9.64 6.44 11.61
C GLY A 6 8.69 7.11 10.60
N GLY A 7 7.43 7.38 10.99
CA GLY A 7 6.41 7.93 10.10
C GLY A 7 5.93 6.90 9.07
N ASP A 8 5.33 7.38 7.98
CA ASP A 8 4.85 6.53 6.89
C ASP A 8 5.96 6.24 5.86
N LEU A 9 5.76 5.16 5.11
CA LEU A 9 6.71 4.68 4.11
C LEU A 9 6.84 5.66 2.94
N CYS A 10 5.76 6.35 2.54
CA CYS A 10 5.80 7.35 1.47
C CYS A 10 6.78 8.47 1.82
N SER A 11 6.62 9.09 2.99
CA SER A 11 7.53 10.13 3.48
C SER A 11 8.96 9.63 3.64
N TYR A 12 9.14 8.36 4.02
CA TYR A 12 10.48 7.75 4.09
C TYR A 12 11.14 7.66 2.71
N LEU A 13 10.40 7.21 1.68
CA LEU A 13 10.91 7.11 0.31
C LEU A 13 11.21 8.49 -0.30
N GLU A 14 10.35 9.49 -0.07
CA GLU A 14 10.57 10.87 -0.51
C GLU A 14 11.86 11.48 0.06
N ARG A 15 12.12 11.27 1.35
CA ARG A 15 13.34 11.72 2.02
C ARG A 15 14.62 11.10 1.48
N ARG A 16 14.53 10.03 0.69
CA ARG A 16 15.68 9.39 0.05
C ARG A 16 16.35 10.24 -1.04
N ASN A 17 15.66 11.28 -1.56
CA ASN A 17 16.19 12.15 -2.61
C ASN A 17 16.78 11.36 -3.79
N ASN A 18 16.01 10.44 -4.35
CA ASN A 18 16.38 9.53 -5.44
C ASN A 18 17.52 8.54 -5.13
N ARG A 19 17.91 8.37 -3.86
CA ARG A 19 18.85 7.31 -3.48
C ARG A 19 18.10 5.99 -3.33
N LEU A 20 18.30 5.08 -4.26
CA LEU A 20 17.66 3.77 -4.23
C LEU A 20 17.94 3.02 -2.93
N LEU A 21 16.98 2.21 -2.52
CA LEU A 21 17.17 1.25 -1.43
C LEU A 21 18.08 0.11 -1.90
N SER A 22 18.87 -0.46 -0.97
CA SER A 22 19.55 -1.72 -1.24
C SER A 22 18.52 -2.85 -1.39
N GLU A 23 18.84 -3.88 -2.16
CA GLU A 23 17.98 -5.05 -2.32
C GLU A 23 17.58 -5.67 -0.98
N ASN A 24 18.52 -5.80 -0.05
CA ASN A 24 18.26 -6.31 1.30
C ASN A 24 17.22 -5.46 2.05
N MET A 25 17.28 -4.13 1.92
CA MET A 25 16.31 -3.25 2.56
C MET A 25 14.92 -3.37 1.92
N VAL A 26 14.85 -3.47 0.59
CA VAL A 26 13.60 -3.72 -0.14
C VAL A 26 12.95 -5.00 0.38
N TRP A 27 13.71 -6.10 0.46
CA TRP A 27 13.19 -7.37 0.94
C TRP A 27 12.75 -7.31 2.41
N ARG A 28 13.54 -6.69 3.28
CA ARG A 28 13.17 -6.53 4.71
C ARG A 28 11.82 -5.83 4.89
N ILE A 29 11.58 -4.77 4.14
CA ILE A 29 10.32 -4.03 4.20
C ILE A 29 9.19 -4.86 3.57
N PHE A 30 9.40 -5.34 2.34
CA PHE A 30 8.35 -5.98 1.55
C PHE A 30 7.85 -7.30 2.16
N ILE A 31 8.74 -8.13 2.70
CA ILE A 31 8.35 -9.38 3.35
C ILE A 31 7.42 -9.11 4.55
N GLN A 32 7.71 -8.11 5.36
CA GLN A 32 6.88 -7.75 6.50
C GLN A 32 5.48 -7.28 6.05
N ILE A 33 5.41 -6.48 4.97
CA ILE A 33 4.13 -6.05 4.38
C ILE A 33 3.33 -7.27 3.91
N CYS A 34 3.97 -8.18 3.18
CA CYS A 34 3.34 -9.42 2.70
C CYS A 34 2.82 -10.28 3.85
N MET A 35 3.58 -10.43 4.94
CA MET A 35 3.14 -11.17 6.12
C MET A 35 1.91 -10.54 6.77
N GLY A 36 1.90 -9.21 6.89
CA GLY A 36 0.74 -8.48 7.41
C GLY A 36 -0.51 -8.67 6.54
N VAL A 37 -0.38 -8.54 5.22
CA VAL A 37 -1.49 -8.75 4.28
C VAL A 37 -1.95 -10.22 4.28
N TYR A 38 -1.02 -11.16 4.31
CA TYR A 38 -1.34 -12.59 4.43
C TYR A 38 -2.18 -12.88 5.68
N TYR A 39 -1.78 -12.29 6.82
CA TYR A 39 -2.55 -12.44 8.06
C TYR A 39 -3.97 -11.90 7.92
N LEU A 40 -4.16 -10.71 7.33
CA LEU A 40 -5.48 -10.15 7.09
C LEU A 40 -6.33 -11.08 6.20
N HIS A 41 -5.75 -11.53 5.08
CA HIS A 41 -6.43 -12.44 4.15
C HIS A 41 -6.81 -13.77 4.80
N SER A 42 -5.96 -14.31 5.70
CA SER A 42 -6.27 -15.52 6.47
C SER A 42 -7.47 -15.35 7.41
N LYS A 43 -7.80 -14.12 7.77
CA LYS A 43 -8.99 -13.74 8.55
C LYS A 43 -10.16 -13.26 7.70
N ASN A 44 -10.10 -13.49 6.37
CA ASN A 44 -11.10 -13.02 5.41
C ASN A 44 -11.27 -11.48 5.42
N ILE A 45 -10.19 -10.73 5.74
CA ILE A 45 -10.18 -9.29 5.74
C ILE A 45 -9.37 -8.80 4.52
N MET A 46 -9.99 -8.02 3.67
CA MET A 46 -9.33 -7.28 2.59
C MET A 46 -8.96 -5.89 3.09
N HIS A 47 -7.73 -5.44 2.81
CA HIS A 47 -7.28 -4.11 3.25
C HIS A 47 -7.96 -2.98 2.46
N ARG A 48 -8.04 -3.10 1.14
CA ARG A 48 -8.70 -2.21 0.17
C ARG A 48 -8.05 -0.85 -0.07
N ASP A 49 -7.09 -0.42 0.72
CA ASP A 49 -6.36 0.84 0.55
C ASP A 49 -4.86 0.67 0.85
N LEU A 50 -4.25 -0.39 0.30
CA LEU A 50 -2.81 -0.61 0.42
C LEU A 50 -2.05 0.41 -0.42
N LYS A 51 -1.22 1.21 0.25
CA LYS A 51 -0.35 2.23 -0.33
C LYS A 51 0.75 2.59 0.66
N THR A 52 1.81 3.21 0.21
CA THR A 52 2.96 3.58 1.05
C THR A 52 2.59 4.54 2.18
N LEU A 53 1.56 5.39 2.00
CA LEU A 53 1.00 6.26 3.04
C LEU A 53 0.36 5.49 4.22
N ASN A 54 -0.12 4.26 3.99
CA ASN A 54 -0.77 3.43 5.00
C ASN A 54 0.15 2.35 5.57
N ILE A 55 1.43 2.43 5.25
CA ILE A 55 2.49 1.56 5.78
C ILE A 55 3.41 2.42 6.64
N PHE A 56 3.59 2.03 7.89
CA PHE A 56 4.33 2.81 8.88
C PHE A 56 5.59 2.09 9.32
N LEU A 57 6.63 2.89 9.59
CA LEU A 57 7.89 2.41 10.15
C LEU A 57 7.87 2.63 11.66
N ALA A 58 7.81 1.54 12.39
CA ALA A 58 7.97 1.53 13.83
C ALA A 58 9.46 1.47 14.22
N LYS A 59 9.73 1.40 15.50
CA LYS A 59 11.08 1.24 16.02
C LYS A 59 11.76 -0.01 15.46
N ASP A 60 13.07 0.02 15.32
CA ASP A 60 13.89 -1.12 14.84
C ASP A 60 13.56 -1.62 13.41
N ASN A 61 13.04 -0.73 12.54
CA ASN A 61 12.62 -1.04 11.17
C ASN A 61 11.49 -2.08 11.08
N GLU A 62 10.69 -2.19 12.12
CA GLU A 62 9.44 -2.95 12.05
C GLU A 62 8.40 -2.22 11.21
N ILE A 63 7.63 -2.99 10.44
CA ILE A 63 6.56 -2.46 9.59
C ILE A 63 5.20 -2.67 10.25
N ARG A 64 4.38 -1.64 10.21
CA ARG A 64 2.97 -1.68 10.63
C ARG A 64 2.09 -1.28 9.45
N ILE A 65 1.07 -2.08 9.17
CA ILE A 65 0.03 -1.73 8.20
C ILE A 65 -1.08 -1.03 8.97
N GLY A 66 -1.37 0.20 8.58
CA GLY A 66 -2.38 1.04 9.23
C GLY A 66 -3.59 1.32 8.35
N ASP A 67 -4.49 2.12 8.90
CA ASP A 67 -5.72 2.60 8.26
C ASP A 67 -6.65 1.48 7.75
N MET A 68 -6.99 0.59 8.68
CA MET A 68 -7.99 -0.46 8.47
C MET A 68 -9.43 0.07 8.52
N GLY A 69 -9.63 1.37 8.81
CA GLY A 69 -10.96 1.98 8.96
C GLY A 69 -11.81 1.92 7.70
N VAL A 70 -11.17 1.93 6.54
CA VAL A 70 -11.81 1.85 5.22
C VAL A 70 -12.11 0.40 4.81
N ALA A 71 -11.39 -0.56 5.38
CA ALA A 71 -11.44 -1.97 4.98
C ALA A 71 -12.84 -2.61 5.15
N LYS A 72 -13.63 -2.16 6.10
CA LYS A 72 -14.90 -2.81 6.48
C LYS A 72 -16.16 -2.17 5.89
N VAL A 73 -16.11 -0.94 5.37
CA VAL A 73 -17.32 -0.13 5.11
C VAL A 73 -17.55 0.21 3.63
N LEU A 74 -16.54 0.05 2.77
CA LEU A 74 -16.66 0.51 1.40
C LEU A 74 -17.06 -0.62 0.44
N SER A 75 -18.27 -0.51 -0.14
CA SER A 75 -18.62 -1.19 -1.39
C SER A 75 -17.63 -0.78 -2.50
N ALA A 76 -17.53 -1.57 -3.58
CA ALA A 76 -16.65 -1.25 -4.72
C ALA A 76 -16.88 0.19 -5.26
N LYS A 77 -18.12 0.69 -5.22
CA LYS A 77 -18.47 2.07 -5.59
C LYS A 77 -17.77 3.11 -4.70
N ASN A 78 -17.59 2.83 -3.43
CA ASN A 78 -16.96 3.76 -2.49
C ASN A 78 -15.43 3.73 -2.57
N ALA A 79 -14.82 2.59 -2.90
CA ALA A 79 -13.38 2.50 -3.17
C ALA A 79 -13.00 3.38 -4.38
N PHE A 80 -13.81 3.34 -5.44
CA PHE A 80 -13.61 4.19 -6.62
C PHE A 80 -13.91 5.68 -6.31
N ALA A 81 -14.94 5.99 -5.53
CA ALA A 81 -15.24 7.36 -5.11
C ALA A 81 -14.17 7.94 -4.19
N SER A 82 -13.61 7.14 -3.28
CA SER A 82 -12.47 7.52 -2.44
C SER A 82 -11.20 7.77 -3.27
N ALA A 83 -10.99 7.00 -4.33
CA ALA A 83 -9.87 7.18 -5.25
C ALA A 83 -10.02 8.44 -6.14
N LYS A 84 -11.22 8.92 -6.38
CA LYS A 84 -11.44 10.22 -7.07
C LYS A 84 -10.94 11.43 -6.28
N VAL A 85 -10.76 11.30 -4.97
CA VAL A 85 -10.23 12.36 -4.09
C VAL A 85 -8.69 12.31 -4.00
N GLY A 86 -8.07 11.22 -4.45
CA GLY A 86 -6.61 11.04 -4.48
C GLY A 86 -6.15 10.44 -5.81
N THR A 87 -4.85 10.42 -6.05
CA THR A 87 -4.31 9.83 -7.28
C THR A 87 -4.38 8.29 -7.22
N PRO A 88 -5.00 7.62 -8.21
CA PRO A 88 -5.34 6.20 -8.17
C PRO A 88 -4.17 5.26 -8.53
N TYR A 89 -2.96 5.55 -8.05
CA TYR A 89 -1.74 4.81 -8.43
C TYR A 89 -1.73 3.33 -8.06
N TYR A 90 -2.55 2.92 -7.08
CA TYR A 90 -2.55 1.56 -6.53
C TYR A 90 -3.79 0.76 -6.87
N LEU A 91 -4.73 1.35 -7.62
CA LEU A 91 -5.98 0.68 -8.00
C LEU A 91 -5.71 -0.41 -9.03
N SER A 92 -6.29 -1.58 -8.80
CA SER A 92 -6.26 -2.68 -9.76
C SER A 92 -7.17 -2.40 -10.96
N PRO A 93 -6.89 -3.00 -12.13
CA PRO A 93 -7.70 -2.82 -13.34
C PRO A 93 -9.18 -3.10 -13.12
N GLU A 94 -9.50 -4.18 -12.39
CA GLU A 94 -10.89 -4.55 -12.08
C GLU A 94 -11.61 -3.48 -11.26
N VAL A 95 -10.90 -2.78 -10.35
CA VAL A 95 -11.47 -1.69 -9.56
C VAL A 95 -11.66 -0.44 -10.42
N CYS A 96 -10.74 -0.15 -11.34
CA CYS A 96 -10.90 0.94 -12.32
C CYS A 96 -12.09 0.70 -13.25
N GLU A 97 -12.40 -0.57 -13.56
CA GLU A 97 -13.56 -0.98 -14.36
C GLU A 97 -14.85 -1.14 -13.54
N GLU A 98 -14.86 -0.66 -12.30
CA GLU A 98 -16.00 -0.75 -11.35
C GLU A 98 -16.45 -2.19 -11.04
N LYS A 99 -15.56 -3.16 -11.24
CA LYS A 99 -15.78 -4.56 -10.83
C LYS A 99 -15.56 -4.73 -9.33
N PRO A 100 -16.15 -5.77 -8.70
CA PRO A 100 -16.00 -6.02 -7.28
C PRO A 100 -14.53 -6.16 -6.87
N TYR A 101 -14.15 -5.52 -5.76
CA TYR A 101 -12.85 -5.68 -5.12
C TYR A 101 -12.71 -7.10 -4.56
N ASN A 102 -11.53 -7.70 -4.68
CA ASN A 102 -11.22 -9.02 -4.13
C ASN A 102 -9.78 -9.07 -3.58
N PHE A 103 -9.39 -10.20 -2.99
CA PHE A 103 -8.04 -10.37 -2.43
C PHE A 103 -6.91 -10.13 -3.45
N LYS A 104 -7.14 -10.42 -4.74
CA LYS A 104 -6.18 -10.16 -5.82
C LYS A 104 -6.00 -8.67 -6.09
N SER A 105 -6.98 -7.83 -5.74
CA SER A 105 -6.84 -6.39 -5.82
C SER A 105 -5.82 -5.87 -4.80
N ASP A 106 -5.81 -6.43 -3.58
CA ASP A 106 -4.73 -6.15 -2.60
C ASP A 106 -3.36 -6.61 -3.12
N VAL A 107 -3.29 -7.75 -3.82
CA VAL A 107 -2.03 -8.25 -4.41
C VAL A 107 -1.51 -7.32 -5.50
N TRP A 108 -2.39 -6.74 -6.32
CA TRP A 108 -2.03 -5.69 -7.28
C TRP A 108 -1.39 -4.48 -6.57
N SER A 109 -2.03 -4.00 -5.51
CA SER A 109 -1.53 -2.89 -4.72
C SER A 109 -0.17 -3.21 -4.08
N LEU A 110 0.06 -4.45 -3.61
CA LEU A 110 1.37 -4.92 -3.16
C LEU A 110 2.44 -4.83 -4.26
N GLY A 111 2.09 -5.21 -5.49
CA GLY A 111 2.98 -5.06 -6.65
C GLY A 111 3.38 -3.60 -6.89
N CYS A 112 2.42 -2.67 -6.77
CA CYS A 112 2.69 -1.24 -6.89
C CYS A 112 3.62 -0.74 -5.77
N VAL A 113 3.42 -1.18 -4.53
CA VAL A 113 4.29 -0.86 -3.40
C VAL A 113 5.71 -1.40 -3.63
N LEU A 114 5.85 -2.65 -4.10
CA LEU A 114 7.16 -3.21 -4.41
C LEU A 114 7.89 -2.40 -5.49
N TYR A 115 7.18 -2.04 -6.55
CA TYR A 115 7.76 -1.19 -7.60
C TYR A 115 8.26 0.13 -7.03
N GLU A 116 7.47 0.79 -6.18
CA GLU A 116 7.82 2.06 -5.55
C GLU A 116 9.03 1.92 -4.61
N LEU A 117 9.15 0.82 -3.86
CA LEU A 117 10.33 0.50 -3.06
C LEU A 117 11.60 0.36 -3.91
N CYS A 118 11.49 -0.23 -5.11
CA CYS A 118 12.63 -0.44 -6.01
C CYS A 118 13.01 0.80 -6.81
N ALA A 119 12.00 1.56 -7.29
CA ALA A 119 12.20 2.62 -8.29
C ALA A 119 12.06 4.05 -7.71
N LEU A 120 11.57 4.19 -6.47
CA LEU A 120 11.20 5.48 -5.85
C LEU A 120 10.20 6.28 -6.71
N GLN A 121 9.39 5.61 -7.48
CA GLN A 121 8.39 6.17 -8.39
C GLN A 121 7.18 5.24 -8.46
N HIS A 122 6.01 5.79 -8.74
CA HIS A 122 4.82 4.98 -9.01
C HIS A 122 4.95 4.21 -10.33
N PRO A 123 4.46 2.95 -10.41
CA PRO A 123 4.55 2.13 -11.62
C PRO A 123 3.72 2.69 -12.78
N PHE A 124 2.61 3.35 -12.47
CA PHE A 124 1.69 3.91 -13.43
C PHE A 124 1.64 5.42 -13.26
N LYS A 125 2.04 6.16 -14.28
CA LYS A 125 1.92 7.62 -14.35
C LYS A 125 0.84 7.89 -15.40
N ALA A 126 -0.37 8.23 -14.94
CA ALA A 126 -1.43 8.65 -15.83
C ALA A 126 -1.53 10.18 -15.77
N GLU A 127 -1.52 10.81 -16.93
CA GLU A 127 -1.86 12.23 -17.07
C GLU A 127 -3.37 12.42 -17.28
N ASN A 128 -4.12 11.31 -17.40
CA ASN A 128 -5.58 11.27 -17.62
C ASN A 128 -6.23 10.21 -16.74
#